data_2993de832ad195fc7f24f13fb2e05472
#
_entry.id   2993de832ad195fc7f24f13fb2e05472
#
_cell.length_a   1.000
_cell.length_b   1.000
_cell.length_c   1.000
_cell.angle_alpha   90.00
_cell.angle_beta   90.00
_cell.angle_gamma   90.00
#
_symmetry.space_group_name_H-M   'P 1'
#
loop_
_entity.id
_entity.type
_entity.pdbx_description
1 polymer ?
#
loop_
_entity_poly.entity_id
_entity_poly.type
_entity_poly.pdbx_seq_one_letter_code
_entity_poly.pdbx_strand_id
1 'polypeptide(L)'
;MSKSIGEKNTEISEHYMKHLVGGQKGLITKKEYEKLIANYEANKGIEDTTDFEPVVKLFNAWGSQTWLLSEIDEKGIFFGVCDMGQGQPELGYSHLPQMYHVLQHKLEKDRWFVASKTVSEYADEARNNGRILA
;
A
#
# COMPACT_ATOMS: atom_id res chain seq x y z
N MET A 1 -5.60 -24.35 22.03
CA MET A 1 -4.22 -23.97 21.68
C MET A 1 -4.21 -22.61 21.03
N SER A 2 -3.32 -21.75 21.45
CA SER A 2 -3.14 -20.47 20.80
C SER A 2 -2.37 -20.65 19.49
N LYS A 3 -2.77 -19.89 18.47
CA LYS A 3 -2.05 -19.89 17.19
C LYS A 3 -0.79 -19.06 17.28
N SER A 4 0.22 -19.40 16.48
CA SER A 4 1.42 -18.59 16.36
C SER A 4 1.11 -17.24 15.75
N ILE A 5 2.00 -16.27 15.91
CA ILE A 5 1.86 -14.94 15.29
C ILE A 5 1.79 -15.07 13.76
N GLY A 6 2.62 -15.95 13.16
CA GLY A 6 2.60 -16.19 11.72
C GLY A 6 1.28 -16.74 11.23
N GLU A 7 0.67 -17.69 11.95
CA GLU A 7 -0.64 -18.23 11.60
C GLU A 7 -1.74 -17.18 11.69
N LYS A 8 -1.72 -16.34 12.73
CA LYS A 8 -2.68 -15.24 12.89
C LYS A 8 -2.56 -14.22 11.76
N ASN A 9 -1.34 -13.87 11.34
CA ASN A 9 -1.12 -12.95 10.23
C ASN A 9 -1.61 -13.54 8.91
N THR A 10 -1.40 -14.85 8.69
CA THR A 10 -1.92 -15.54 7.51
C THR A 10 -3.44 -15.52 7.47
N GLU A 11 -4.10 -15.77 8.61
CA GLU A 11 -5.56 -15.72 8.71
C GLU A 11 -6.10 -14.32 8.43
N ILE A 12 -5.48 -13.28 8.96
CA ILE A 12 -5.85 -11.89 8.70
C ILE A 12 -5.72 -11.60 7.20
N SER A 13 -4.62 -12.02 6.58
CA SER A 13 -4.39 -11.83 5.14
C SER A 13 -5.45 -12.53 4.30
N GLU A 14 -5.73 -13.81 4.57
CA GLU A 14 -6.72 -14.59 3.84
C GLU A 14 -8.12 -14.00 3.98
N HIS A 15 -8.47 -13.58 5.20
CA HIS A 15 -9.79 -13.01 5.48
C HIS A 15 -10.00 -11.68 4.75
N TYR A 16 -9.05 -10.76 4.86
CA TYR A 16 -9.24 -9.41 4.33
C TYR A 16 -8.90 -9.27 2.85
N MET A 17 -7.92 -10.00 2.33
CA MET A 17 -7.55 -9.84 0.91
C MET A 17 -8.70 -10.19 -0.03
N LYS A 18 -9.56 -11.13 0.33
CA LYS A 18 -10.76 -11.46 -0.44
C LYS A 18 -11.73 -10.29 -0.55
N HIS A 19 -11.75 -9.42 0.45
CA HIS A 19 -12.65 -8.28 0.52
C HIS A 19 -11.98 -6.98 0.03
N LEU A 20 -10.65 -6.90 0.11
CA LEU A 20 -9.91 -5.71 -0.25
C LEU A 20 -9.64 -5.60 -1.75
N VAL A 21 -9.56 -6.73 -2.45
CA VAL A 21 -9.21 -6.79 -3.87
C VAL A 21 -10.40 -7.24 -4.71
N GLY A 22 -10.80 -6.39 -5.64
CA GLY A 22 -11.89 -6.70 -6.56
C GLY A 22 -13.26 -6.63 -5.91
N GLY A 23 -14.30 -7.04 -6.64
CA GLY A 23 -15.67 -6.99 -6.18
C GLY A 23 -16.25 -5.58 -6.12
N GLN A 24 -17.51 -5.48 -5.68
CA GLN A 24 -18.23 -4.20 -5.66
C GLN A 24 -17.74 -3.24 -4.58
N LYS A 25 -17.17 -3.77 -3.50
CA LYS A 25 -16.70 -2.99 -2.35
C LYS A 25 -15.20 -3.13 -2.10
N GLY A 26 -14.47 -3.66 -3.07
CA GLY A 26 -13.03 -3.80 -2.94
C GLY A 26 -12.36 -2.44 -2.87
N LEU A 27 -11.42 -2.29 -1.93
CA LEU A 27 -10.62 -1.07 -1.81
C LEU A 27 -9.73 -0.89 -3.05
N ILE A 28 -9.13 -1.99 -3.52
CA ILE A 28 -8.26 -2.02 -4.69
C ILE A 28 -8.95 -2.82 -5.78
N THR A 29 -8.99 -2.29 -7.00
CA THR A 29 -9.57 -3.02 -8.13
C THR A 29 -8.69 -4.21 -8.49
N LYS A 30 -9.28 -5.21 -9.14
CA LYS A 30 -8.53 -6.37 -9.64
C LYS A 30 -7.39 -5.93 -10.55
N LYS A 31 -7.64 -4.96 -11.42
CA LYS A 31 -6.66 -4.44 -12.37
C LYS A 31 -5.48 -3.76 -11.67
N GLU A 32 -5.78 -2.95 -10.64
CA GLU A 32 -4.75 -2.31 -9.82
C GLU A 32 -3.92 -3.36 -9.08
N TYR A 33 -4.58 -4.35 -8.50
CA TYR A 33 -3.90 -5.45 -7.79
C TYR A 33 -2.97 -6.22 -8.73
N GLU A 34 -3.44 -6.58 -9.93
CA GLU A 34 -2.61 -7.26 -10.93
C GLU A 34 -1.37 -6.45 -11.30
N LYS A 35 -1.52 -5.13 -11.43
CA LYS A 35 -0.40 -4.23 -11.71
C LYS A 35 0.59 -4.18 -10.55
N LEU A 36 0.10 -4.08 -9.32
CA LEU A 36 0.94 -4.07 -8.12
C LEU A 36 1.72 -5.39 -7.97
N ILE A 37 1.06 -6.53 -8.20
CA ILE A 37 1.70 -7.85 -8.16
C ILE A 37 2.77 -7.95 -9.26
N ALA A 38 2.45 -7.51 -10.47
CA ALA A 38 3.39 -7.56 -11.59
C ALA A 38 4.66 -6.74 -11.30
N ASN A 39 4.50 -5.56 -10.69
CA ASN A 39 5.64 -4.73 -10.29
C ASN A 39 6.47 -5.43 -9.21
N TYR A 40 5.81 -6.05 -8.23
CA TYR A 40 6.49 -6.84 -7.21
C TYR A 40 7.29 -7.99 -7.82
N GLU A 41 6.67 -8.77 -8.71
CA GLU A 41 7.34 -9.90 -9.37
C GLU A 41 8.55 -9.44 -10.21
N ALA A 42 8.43 -8.28 -10.87
CA ALA A 42 9.53 -7.72 -11.66
C ALA A 42 10.74 -7.35 -10.80
N ASN A 43 10.53 -6.96 -9.55
CA ASN A 43 11.59 -6.53 -8.64
C ASN A 43 12.06 -7.63 -7.67
N LYS A 44 11.30 -8.71 -7.55
CA LYS A 44 11.59 -9.78 -6.60
C LYS A 44 12.94 -10.42 -6.90
N GLY A 45 13.83 -10.43 -5.89
CA GLY A 45 15.15 -11.03 -6.01
C GLY A 45 16.11 -10.29 -6.94
N ILE A 46 15.76 -9.10 -7.38
CA ILE A 46 16.59 -8.28 -8.27
C ILE A 46 17.32 -7.24 -7.44
N GLU A 47 18.63 -7.12 -7.63
CA GLU A 47 19.46 -6.13 -6.92
C GLU A 47 19.20 -4.72 -7.45
N ASP A 48 19.16 -4.56 -8.77
CA ASP A 48 18.92 -3.27 -9.42
C ASP A 48 17.44 -3.18 -9.82
N THR A 49 16.61 -2.82 -8.86
CA THR A 49 15.16 -2.79 -9.03
C THR A 49 14.69 -1.62 -9.89
N THR A 50 13.55 -1.81 -10.55
CA THR A 50 12.88 -0.74 -11.27
C THR A 50 12.14 0.17 -10.28
N ASP A 51 12.28 1.48 -10.47
CA ASP A 51 11.60 2.51 -9.70
C ASP A 51 10.24 2.79 -10.36
N PHE A 52 9.21 2.06 -9.91
CA PHE A 52 7.88 2.15 -10.52
C PHE A 52 7.10 3.39 -10.06
N GLU A 53 6.18 3.83 -10.89
CA GLU A 53 5.18 4.80 -10.46
C GLU A 53 4.20 4.14 -9.49
N PRO A 54 3.69 4.87 -8.48
CA PRO A 54 2.62 4.34 -7.65
C PRO A 54 1.36 4.04 -8.47
N VAL A 55 0.73 2.93 -8.15
CA VAL A 55 -0.51 2.50 -8.81
C VAL A 55 -1.73 3.01 -8.05
N VAL A 56 -1.64 3.07 -6.71
CA VAL A 56 -2.76 3.35 -5.83
C VAL A 56 -2.34 4.33 -4.74
N LYS A 57 -3.22 5.27 -4.42
CA LYS A 57 -3.11 6.13 -3.24
C LYS A 57 -4.18 5.75 -2.24
N LEU A 58 -3.76 5.43 -1.02
CA LEU A 58 -4.64 5.15 0.11
C LEU A 58 -4.47 6.24 1.17
N PHE A 59 -5.52 6.50 1.94
CA PHE A 59 -5.44 7.47 3.02
C PHE A 59 -6.40 7.09 4.14
N ASN A 60 -6.10 7.61 5.34
CA ASN A 60 -7.01 7.51 6.47
C ASN A 60 -7.94 8.74 6.42
N ALA A 61 -9.21 8.50 6.15
CA ALA A 61 -10.20 9.58 6.00
C ALA A 61 -10.42 10.38 7.29
N TRP A 62 -10.05 9.82 8.45
CA TRP A 62 -10.23 10.44 9.76
C TRP A 62 -8.89 10.85 10.38
N GLY A 63 -7.83 10.83 9.63
CA GLY A 63 -6.51 11.17 10.11
C GLY A 63 -5.62 11.74 9.02
N SER A 64 -4.32 11.79 9.27
CA SER A 64 -3.34 12.41 8.37
C SER A 64 -2.46 11.41 7.62
N GLN A 65 -2.72 10.11 7.79
CA GLN A 65 -1.91 9.08 7.14
C GLN A 65 -2.26 8.96 5.67
N THR A 66 -1.24 8.82 4.83
CA THR A 66 -1.35 8.62 3.38
C THR A 66 -0.30 7.64 2.92
N TRP A 67 -0.65 6.78 1.96
CA TRP A 67 0.26 5.77 1.40
C TRP A 67 0.16 5.79 -0.12
N LEU A 68 1.30 5.74 -0.79
CA LEU A 68 1.37 5.56 -2.25
C LEU A 68 2.00 4.19 -2.51
N LEU A 69 1.26 3.29 -3.13
CA LEU A 69 1.64 1.90 -3.32
C LEU A 69 2.14 1.65 -4.74
N SER A 70 3.34 1.11 -4.89
CA SER A 70 3.89 0.73 -6.20
C SER A 70 3.96 -0.78 -6.41
N GLU A 71 4.03 -1.58 -5.35
CA GLU A 71 4.16 -3.04 -5.40
C GLU A 71 3.38 -3.65 -4.25
N ILE A 72 2.88 -4.87 -4.46
CA ILE A 72 2.27 -5.65 -3.39
C ILE A 72 2.58 -7.13 -3.61
N ASP A 73 2.81 -7.88 -2.55
CA ASP A 73 2.95 -9.32 -2.63
C ASP A 73 1.61 -10.03 -2.36
N GLU A 74 1.60 -11.32 -2.52
CA GLU A 74 0.38 -12.15 -2.35
C GLU A 74 -0.14 -12.18 -0.91
N LYS A 75 0.69 -11.83 0.06
CA LYS A 75 0.30 -11.75 1.47
C LYS A 75 -0.25 -10.38 1.85
N GLY A 76 -0.21 -9.43 0.92
CA GLY A 76 -0.70 -8.08 1.16
C GLY A 76 0.34 -7.12 1.72
N ILE A 77 1.62 -7.49 1.69
CA ILE A 77 2.70 -6.56 2.05
C ILE A 77 2.98 -5.69 0.84
N PHE A 78 2.80 -4.39 0.97
CA PHE A 78 3.07 -3.46 -0.12
C PHE A 78 4.34 -2.65 0.14
N PHE A 79 4.93 -2.15 -0.96
CA PHE A 79 6.03 -1.21 -0.95
C PHE A 79 5.54 0.12 -1.52
N GLY A 80 5.97 1.21 -0.90
CA GLY A 80 5.64 2.54 -1.40
C GLY A 80 6.06 3.64 -0.44
N VAL A 81 5.50 4.82 -0.62
CA VAL A 81 5.72 5.93 0.31
C VAL A 81 4.70 5.83 1.44
N CYS A 82 5.20 5.81 2.66
CA CYS A 82 4.38 5.75 3.87
C CYS A 82 4.49 7.07 4.62
N ASP A 83 3.38 7.79 4.75
CA ASP A 83 3.30 9.03 5.51
C ASP A 83 2.34 8.79 6.68
N MET A 84 2.90 8.68 7.88
CA MET A 84 2.11 8.40 9.08
C MET A 84 1.60 9.69 9.76
N GLY A 85 1.72 10.83 9.09
CA GLY A 85 1.23 12.11 9.61
C GLY A 85 2.11 12.72 10.68
N GLN A 86 3.40 12.31 10.75
CA GLN A 86 4.34 12.75 11.77
C GLN A 86 5.49 13.60 11.21
N GLY A 87 5.37 14.04 9.97
CA GLY A 87 6.38 14.88 9.33
C GLY A 87 7.58 14.12 8.77
N GLN A 88 7.54 12.80 8.75
CA GLN A 88 8.65 11.95 8.30
C GLN A 88 8.17 10.88 7.31
N PRO A 89 7.68 11.29 6.11
CA PRO A 89 7.28 10.33 5.10
C PRO A 89 8.51 9.59 4.55
N GLU A 90 8.39 8.27 4.39
CA GLU A 90 9.50 7.41 3.98
C GLU A 90 9.05 6.32 3.02
N LEU A 91 9.97 5.87 2.17
CA LEU A 91 9.81 4.61 1.45
C LEU A 91 9.84 3.47 2.46
N GLY A 92 8.94 2.52 2.30
CA GLY A 92 8.91 1.38 3.20
C GLY A 92 7.83 0.39 2.83
N TYR A 93 7.70 -0.60 3.69
CA TYR A 93 6.75 -1.69 3.55
C TYR A 93 5.66 -1.57 4.61
N SER A 94 4.44 -1.98 4.26
CA SER A 94 3.36 -2.09 5.22
C SER A 94 2.43 -3.24 4.82
N HIS A 95 1.61 -3.71 5.76
CA HIS A 95 0.73 -4.84 5.54
C HIS A 95 -0.70 -4.34 5.38
N LEU A 96 -1.21 -4.40 4.16
CA LEU A 96 -2.54 -3.86 3.83
C LEU A 96 -3.67 -4.51 4.63
N PRO A 97 -3.72 -5.84 4.78
CA PRO A 97 -4.77 -6.46 5.61
C PRO A 97 -4.77 -5.97 7.06
N GLN A 98 -3.59 -5.78 7.65
CA GLN A 98 -3.48 -5.28 9.02
C GLN A 98 -3.94 -3.82 9.12
N MET A 99 -3.59 -2.99 8.14
CA MET A 99 -4.06 -1.61 8.07
C MET A 99 -5.59 -1.56 8.03
N TYR A 100 -6.18 -2.38 7.19
CA TYR A 100 -7.64 -2.46 7.11
C TYR A 100 -8.26 -3.01 8.38
N HIS A 101 -7.62 -3.98 9.02
CA HIS A 101 -8.08 -4.53 10.31
C HIS A 101 -8.20 -3.42 11.37
N VAL A 102 -7.22 -2.51 11.39
CA VAL A 102 -7.19 -1.40 12.35
C VAL A 102 -8.12 -0.25 11.94
N LEU A 103 -8.07 0.17 10.68
CA LEU A 103 -8.76 1.37 10.21
C LEU A 103 -10.18 1.11 9.73
N GLN A 104 -10.46 -0.09 9.22
CA GLN A 104 -11.78 -0.45 8.68
C GLN A 104 -12.22 0.56 7.61
N HIS A 105 -13.45 1.07 7.71
CA HIS A 105 -14.02 2.01 6.74
C HIS A 105 -13.31 3.37 6.67
N LYS A 106 -12.40 3.66 7.59
CA LYS A 106 -11.61 4.89 7.56
C LYS A 106 -10.49 4.83 6.51
N LEU A 107 -10.10 3.62 6.10
CA LEU A 107 -9.12 3.43 5.04
C LEU A 107 -9.82 3.55 3.69
N GLU A 108 -9.45 4.57 2.93
CA GLU A 108 -10.06 4.85 1.63
C GLU A 108 -9.01 4.95 0.53
N LYS A 109 -9.46 4.74 -0.70
CA LYS A 109 -8.64 4.92 -1.90
C LYS A 109 -9.03 6.22 -2.59
N ASP A 110 -8.03 7.00 -3.01
CA ASP A 110 -8.24 8.16 -3.87
C ASP A 110 -8.49 7.68 -5.30
N ARG A 111 -9.73 7.71 -5.74
CA ARG A 111 -10.16 7.25 -7.07
C ARG A 111 -9.65 8.14 -8.19
N TRP A 112 -9.26 9.34 -7.89
CA TRP A 112 -8.81 10.34 -8.86
C TRP A 112 -7.29 10.40 -8.98
N PHE A 113 -6.58 9.61 -8.18
CA PHE A 113 -5.13 9.60 -8.20
C PHE A 113 -4.61 9.01 -9.51
N VAL A 114 -3.74 9.79 -10.18
CA VAL A 114 -2.97 9.34 -11.35
C VAL A 114 -1.53 9.74 -11.10
N ALA A 115 -0.62 8.77 -11.11
CA ALA A 115 0.79 9.04 -10.85
C ALA A 115 1.41 9.87 -11.99
N SER A 116 2.26 10.83 -11.62
CA SER A 116 3.05 11.62 -12.55
C SER A 116 4.55 11.50 -12.29
N LYS A 117 4.94 10.71 -11.30
CA LYS A 117 6.31 10.52 -10.85
C LYS A 117 6.51 9.08 -10.43
N THR A 118 7.75 8.64 -10.34
CA THR A 118 8.08 7.35 -9.74
C THR A 118 7.90 7.41 -8.21
N VAL A 119 7.84 6.25 -7.58
CA VAL A 119 7.66 6.16 -6.13
C VAL A 119 8.79 6.86 -5.38
N SER A 120 10.04 6.75 -5.83
CA SER A 120 11.16 7.43 -5.16
C SER A 120 11.13 8.94 -5.37
N GLU A 121 10.66 9.42 -6.51
CA GLU A 121 10.46 10.85 -6.74
C GLU A 121 9.38 11.43 -5.83
N TYR A 122 8.28 10.70 -5.62
CA TYR A 122 7.26 11.10 -4.67
C TYR A 122 7.80 11.11 -3.23
N ALA A 123 8.66 10.14 -2.89
CA ALA A 123 9.28 10.09 -1.57
C ALA A 123 10.16 11.31 -1.32
N ASP A 124 10.97 11.71 -2.32
CA ASP A 124 11.82 12.90 -2.23
C ASP A 124 10.98 14.16 -2.05
N GLU A 125 9.93 14.32 -2.85
CA GLU A 125 9.00 15.43 -2.73
C GLU A 125 8.37 15.47 -1.34
N ALA A 126 7.91 14.33 -0.84
CA ALA A 126 7.27 14.24 0.46
C ALA A 126 8.23 14.59 1.59
N ARG A 127 9.48 14.13 1.52
CA ARG A 127 10.50 14.48 2.53
C ARG A 127 10.76 15.97 2.56
N ASN A 128 10.84 16.61 1.40
CA ASN A 128 11.07 18.05 1.30
C ASN A 128 9.91 18.86 1.87
N ASN A 129 8.70 18.33 1.84
CA ASN A 129 7.49 19.02 2.30
C ASN A 129 6.97 18.53 3.65
N GLY A 130 7.59 17.47 4.20
CA GLY A 130 7.16 16.86 5.47
C GLY A 130 5.89 16.02 5.36
N ARG A 131 5.32 15.88 4.16
CA ARG A 131 4.10 15.11 3.91
C ARG A 131 3.95 14.80 2.42
N ILE A 132 3.13 13.79 2.11
CA ILE A 132 2.73 13.53 0.73
C ILE A 132 1.79 14.65 0.27
N LEU A 133 2.12 15.25 -0.88
CA LEU A 133 1.30 16.31 -1.49
C LEU A 133 0.34 15.77 -2.55
N ALA A 134 0.61 14.60 -3.07
CA ALA A 134 -0.18 13.98 -4.14
C ALA A 134 -1.61 13.69 -3.72
#